data_ee21de71579181bd48578f3bbf916777
#
_entry.id   ee21de71579181bd48578f3bbf916777
#
_cell.length_a   1.000
_cell.length_b   1.000
_cell.length_c   1.000
_cell.angle_alpha   90.00
_cell.angle_beta   90.00
_cell.angle_gamma   90.00
#
_symmetry.space_group_name_H-M   'P 1'
#
loop_
_entity.id
_entity.type
_entity.pdbx_description
1 polymer ?
#
loop_
_entity_poly.entity_id
_entity_poly.type
_entity_poly.pdbx_seq_one_letter_code
_entity_poly.pdbx_strand_id
1 'polypeptide(L)'
;MSCPDCFKGSVHDYASPVGSETTIFGVRTYVAGVPGQRPSSSTIIFITDVFGLNLVNNKLLADHFAVATGIRVLIPDLVPGGGVPVACLSLMEDLTRPTKWWDIRGHISKLVSLIQFIPHFFPVIRGTDAAFVKYLTYARAVRAELPDGGKLGVAGYCWGGKQTSRLSKEPSLEGGKEPLVDAHYTAHPSSLKMPDDILNSTRQFKVPFSMAVGDRDFAVSKEQVAELEARLRVEFGSGDGEGGYHYEVRLYEGCEHGFACRANRAKVFEDKSANMAASQAIDFFKKWLL
;
A
#
# COMPACT_ATOMS: atom_id res chain seq x y z
N MET A 1 -2.26 16.20 20.56
CA MET A 1 -0.79 16.27 20.69
C MET A 1 -0.21 15.20 19.78
N SER A 2 0.34 15.59 18.63
CA SER A 2 0.99 14.66 17.70
C SER A 2 2.29 14.17 18.32
N CYS A 3 2.46 12.85 18.39
CA CYS A 3 3.67 12.20 18.87
C CYS A 3 4.84 12.51 17.92
N PRO A 4 6.06 12.82 18.43
CA PRO A 4 7.24 13.06 17.59
C PRO A 4 7.64 11.89 16.71
N ASP A 5 7.13 10.69 17.00
CA ASP A 5 7.46 9.45 16.30
C ASP A 5 6.56 9.17 15.07
N CYS A 6 5.58 10.05 14.81
CA CYS A 6 4.54 9.88 13.81
C CYS A 6 5.02 9.67 12.37
N PHE A 7 6.25 10.09 12.07
CA PHE A 7 6.78 10.06 10.70
C PHE A 7 8.16 9.40 10.61
N LYS A 8 8.63 8.82 11.72
CA LYS A 8 9.88 8.07 11.76
C LYS A 8 9.69 6.70 11.13
N GLY A 9 9.86 6.65 9.81
CA GLY A 9 10.04 5.36 9.14
C GLY A 9 11.50 4.92 9.26
N SER A 10 11.76 3.65 9.59
CA SER A 10 13.12 3.10 9.54
C SER A 10 13.37 2.45 8.18
N VAL A 11 14.60 2.62 7.66
CA VAL A 11 15.11 1.80 6.57
C VAL A 11 15.58 0.47 7.17
N HIS A 12 15.14 -0.65 6.57
CA HIS A 12 15.51 -1.98 7.04
C HIS A 12 16.84 -2.40 6.40
N ASP A 13 17.94 -2.18 7.08
CA ASP A 13 19.31 -2.52 6.64
C ASP A 13 19.81 -3.89 7.11
N TYR A 14 18.97 -4.63 7.87
CA TYR A 14 19.32 -5.94 8.46
C TYR A 14 19.15 -7.12 7.50
N ALA A 15 18.53 -6.93 6.34
CA ALA A 15 18.31 -7.96 5.33
C ALA A 15 18.49 -7.41 3.93
N SER A 16 18.88 -8.28 3.01
CA SER A 16 18.95 -7.97 1.59
C SER A 16 17.75 -8.58 0.86
N PRO A 17 17.13 -7.84 -0.09
CA PRO A 17 16.10 -8.39 -0.96
C PRO A 17 16.62 -9.61 -1.72
N VAL A 18 15.78 -10.65 -1.83
CA VAL A 18 16.14 -11.91 -2.50
C VAL A 18 15.58 -12.02 -3.91
N GLY A 19 14.60 -11.19 -4.25
CA GLY A 19 14.04 -11.10 -5.59
C GLY A 19 14.98 -10.42 -6.58
N SER A 20 14.52 -10.21 -7.80
CA SER A 20 15.31 -9.64 -8.89
C SER A 20 14.57 -8.55 -9.64
N GLU A 21 15.31 -7.60 -10.22
CA GLU A 21 14.75 -6.57 -11.08
C GLU A 21 14.84 -7.01 -12.55
N THR A 22 13.76 -6.83 -13.28
CA THR A 22 13.65 -7.11 -14.71
C THR A 22 12.68 -6.16 -15.38
N THR A 23 12.51 -6.28 -16.69
CA THR A 23 11.50 -5.51 -17.42
C THR A 23 10.33 -6.41 -17.76
N ILE A 24 9.12 -6.04 -17.31
CA ILE A 24 7.86 -6.74 -17.59
C ILE A 24 6.92 -5.73 -18.25
N PHE A 25 6.40 -6.03 -19.43
CA PHE A 25 5.55 -5.14 -20.25
C PHE A 25 6.14 -3.74 -20.45
N GLY A 26 7.47 -3.67 -20.64
CA GLY A 26 8.17 -2.40 -20.82
C GLY A 26 8.39 -1.59 -19.52
N VAL A 27 8.00 -2.14 -18.37
CA VAL A 27 8.15 -1.48 -17.05
C VAL A 27 9.22 -2.19 -16.24
N ARG A 28 10.18 -1.43 -15.68
CA ARG A 28 11.11 -1.94 -14.67
C ARG A 28 10.29 -2.47 -13.51
N THR A 29 10.48 -3.73 -13.17
CA THR A 29 9.67 -4.44 -12.17
C THR A 29 10.58 -5.25 -11.25
N TYR A 30 10.38 -5.13 -9.96
CA TYR A 30 10.96 -6.06 -8.99
C TYR A 30 10.07 -7.29 -8.89
N VAL A 31 10.62 -8.45 -9.17
CA VAL A 31 9.98 -9.77 -9.00
C VAL A 31 10.43 -10.32 -7.66
N ALA A 32 9.53 -10.37 -6.70
CA ALA A 32 9.83 -10.79 -5.34
C ALA A 32 9.88 -12.31 -5.19
N GLY A 33 10.61 -12.75 -4.18
CA GLY A 33 10.81 -14.17 -3.83
C GLY A 33 12.07 -14.75 -4.41
N VAL A 34 12.35 -16.00 -4.02
CA VAL A 34 13.59 -16.69 -4.42
C VAL A 34 13.54 -17.07 -5.90
N PRO A 35 14.54 -16.68 -6.72
CA PRO A 35 14.60 -17.08 -8.11
C PRO A 35 14.54 -18.60 -8.29
N GLY A 36 13.76 -19.08 -9.27
CA GLY A 36 13.62 -20.51 -9.59
C GLY A 36 12.53 -21.25 -8.81
N GLN A 37 11.91 -20.68 -7.78
CA GLN A 37 10.69 -21.25 -7.23
C GLN A 37 9.55 -21.12 -8.26
N ARG A 38 8.76 -22.21 -8.41
CA ARG A 38 7.54 -22.16 -9.22
C ARG A 38 6.44 -21.49 -8.39
N PRO A 39 6.04 -20.27 -8.72
CA PRO A 39 4.93 -19.62 -8.03
C PRO A 39 3.60 -20.32 -8.38
N SER A 40 2.57 -20.04 -7.61
CA SER A 40 1.20 -20.38 -7.98
C SER A 40 0.82 -19.72 -9.31
N SER A 41 -0.30 -20.16 -9.92
CA SER A 41 -0.86 -19.52 -11.12
C SER A 41 -1.29 -18.06 -10.91
N SER A 42 -1.44 -17.64 -9.65
CA SER A 42 -1.89 -16.31 -9.27
C SER A 42 -0.74 -15.31 -9.15
N THR A 43 -1.07 -14.02 -9.20
CA THR A 43 -0.09 -12.92 -9.07
C THR A 43 -0.63 -11.82 -8.15
N ILE A 44 0.25 -11.20 -7.37
CA ILE A 44 -0.03 -9.99 -6.60
C ILE A 44 0.77 -8.84 -7.22
N ILE A 45 0.10 -7.74 -7.59
CA ILE A 45 0.76 -6.46 -7.89
C ILE A 45 0.86 -5.68 -6.59
N PHE A 46 2.09 -5.41 -6.14
CA PHE A 46 2.40 -4.64 -4.96
C PHE A 46 2.68 -3.19 -5.37
N ILE A 47 1.82 -2.28 -4.96
CA ILE A 47 1.94 -0.84 -5.22
C ILE A 47 2.45 -0.16 -3.96
N THR A 48 3.66 0.33 -4.03
CA THR A 48 4.43 0.86 -2.91
C THR A 48 3.88 2.19 -2.38
N ASP A 49 4.48 2.65 -1.30
CA ASP A 49 4.40 4.04 -0.88
C ASP A 49 5.14 4.97 -1.87
N VAL A 50 5.20 6.26 -1.55
CA VAL A 50 5.81 7.30 -2.40
C VAL A 50 7.31 7.10 -2.66
N PHE A 51 8.00 6.25 -1.88
CA PHE A 51 9.42 5.98 -2.06
C PHE A 51 9.72 4.96 -3.18
N GLY A 52 8.72 4.20 -3.63
CA GLY A 52 8.89 3.25 -4.72
C GLY A 52 9.93 2.16 -4.42
N LEU A 53 10.71 1.80 -5.44
CA LEU A 53 11.81 0.84 -5.33
C LEU A 53 13.05 1.42 -4.61
N ASN A 54 13.09 2.73 -4.34
CA ASN A 54 14.18 3.35 -3.59
C ASN A 54 14.21 2.91 -2.13
N LEU A 55 13.04 2.56 -1.55
CA LEU A 55 12.94 2.07 -0.19
C LEU A 55 13.05 0.54 -0.18
N VAL A 56 14.15 0.03 0.38
CA VAL A 56 14.43 -1.42 0.46
C VAL A 56 13.32 -2.19 1.18
N ASN A 57 12.67 -1.58 2.16
CA ASN A 57 11.56 -2.17 2.93
C ASN A 57 10.44 -2.70 2.03
N ASN A 58 10.12 -1.99 0.94
CA ASN A 58 9.08 -2.40 -0.01
C ASN A 58 9.44 -3.74 -0.68
N LYS A 59 10.72 -3.92 -1.04
CA LYS A 59 11.21 -5.16 -1.64
C LYS A 59 11.20 -6.29 -0.61
N LEU A 60 11.68 -6.03 0.62
CA LEU A 60 11.69 -7.02 1.70
C LEU A 60 10.28 -7.50 2.07
N LEU A 61 9.31 -6.59 2.11
CA LEU A 61 7.92 -6.93 2.40
C LEU A 61 7.29 -7.75 1.27
N ALA A 62 7.57 -7.39 0.02
CA ALA A 62 7.12 -8.15 -1.14
C ALA A 62 7.75 -9.56 -1.18
N ASP A 63 9.04 -9.69 -0.85
CA ASP A 63 9.71 -10.99 -0.71
C ASP A 63 9.05 -11.84 0.39
N HIS A 64 8.74 -11.23 1.52
CA HIS A 64 8.01 -11.91 2.59
C HIS A 64 6.64 -12.42 2.11
N PHE A 65 5.90 -11.62 1.35
CA PHE A 65 4.63 -12.06 0.77
C PHE A 65 4.82 -13.23 -0.19
N ALA A 66 5.78 -13.12 -1.12
CA ALA A 66 6.05 -14.17 -2.10
C ALA A 66 6.43 -15.50 -1.42
N VAL A 67 7.31 -15.46 -0.43
CA VAL A 67 7.75 -16.66 0.32
C VAL A 67 6.60 -17.24 1.15
N ALA A 68 5.86 -16.41 1.87
CA ALA A 68 4.81 -16.88 2.77
C ALA A 68 3.56 -17.42 2.04
N THR A 69 3.25 -16.89 0.86
CA THR A 69 2.06 -17.28 0.09
C THR A 69 2.37 -18.28 -1.03
N GLY A 70 3.60 -18.31 -1.54
CA GLY A 70 3.94 -19.01 -2.78
C GLY A 70 3.37 -18.36 -4.04
N ILE A 71 2.82 -17.13 -3.94
CA ILE A 71 2.27 -16.36 -5.05
C ILE A 71 3.36 -15.46 -5.63
N ARG A 72 3.37 -15.29 -6.95
CA ARG A 72 4.24 -14.32 -7.62
C ARG A 72 3.87 -12.90 -7.19
N VAL A 73 4.84 -12.10 -6.69
CA VAL A 73 4.62 -10.71 -6.30
C VAL A 73 5.46 -9.79 -7.18
N LEU A 74 4.82 -8.79 -7.78
CA LEU A 74 5.42 -7.85 -8.72
C LEU A 74 5.33 -6.43 -8.18
N ILE A 75 6.46 -5.71 -8.12
CA ILE A 75 6.49 -4.27 -7.82
C ILE A 75 6.87 -3.51 -9.10
N PRO A 76 5.92 -3.01 -9.89
CA PRO A 76 6.23 -2.17 -11.05
C PRO A 76 6.70 -0.78 -10.60
N ASP A 77 7.80 -0.30 -11.18
CA ASP A 77 8.39 1.02 -10.90
C ASP A 77 7.62 2.12 -11.63
N LEU A 78 6.44 2.44 -11.13
CA LEU A 78 5.52 3.41 -11.74
C LEU A 78 5.19 4.60 -10.83
N VAL A 79 5.90 4.73 -9.69
CA VAL A 79 5.79 5.94 -8.85
C VAL A 79 6.34 7.13 -9.63
N PRO A 80 5.58 8.23 -9.78
CA PRO A 80 6.02 9.38 -10.56
C PRO A 80 7.38 9.92 -10.11
N GLY A 81 8.26 10.21 -11.06
CA GLY A 81 9.63 10.66 -10.76
C GLY A 81 10.58 9.56 -10.27
N GLY A 82 10.17 8.28 -10.34
CA GLY A 82 10.96 7.15 -9.80
C GLY A 82 10.89 7.04 -8.28
N GLY A 83 9.93 7.71 -7.66
CA GLY A 83 9.74 7.76 -6.21
C GLY A 83 10.57 8.83 -5.50
N VAL A 84 10.16 9.13 -4.28
CA VAL A 84 10.85 10.10 -3.41
C VAL A 84 12.17 9.49 -2.92
N PRO A 85 13.30 10.22 -2.93
CA PRO A 85 14.55 9.74 -2.36
C PRO A 85 14.42 9.39 -0.88
N VAL A 86 15.06 8.29 -0.43
CA VAL A 86 15.01 7.84 0.98
C VAL A 86 15.56 8.90 1.94
N ALA A 87 16.50 9.74 1.49
CA ALA A 87 16.99 10.87 2.28
C ALA A 87 15.89 11.85 2.71
N CYS A 88 14.75 11.88 2.00
CA CYS A 88 13.61 12.71 2.39
C CYS A 88 12.88 12.20 3.66
N LEU A 89 13.17 11.00 4.16
CA LEU A 89 12.63 10.53 5.45
C LEU A 89 13.03 11.46 6.59
N SER A 90 14.29 11.90 6.65
CA SER A 90 14.76 12.85 7.66
C SER A 90 14.08 14.23 7.55
N LEU A 91 13.77 14.68 6.33
CA LEU A 91 13.01 15.92 6.11
C LEU A 91 11.58 15.78 6.62
N MET A 92 10.94 14.62 6.38
CA MET A 92 9.61 14.33 6.92
C MET A 92 9.62 14.30 8.44
N GLU A 93 10.64 13.70 9.06
CA GLU A 93 10.80 13.70 10.52
C GLU A 93 10.89 15.12 11.08
N ASP A 94 11.71 15.98 10.48
CA ASP A 94 11.84 17.37 10.93
C ASP A 94 10.52 18.14 10.76
N LEU A 95 9.82 17.99 9.63
CA LEU A 95 8.54 18.65 9.37
C LEU A 95 7.47 18.30 10.41
N THR A 96 7.49 17.09 10.91
CA THR A 96 6.44 16.56 11.80
C THR A 96 6.82 16.60 13.27
N ARG A 97 8.09 16.86 13.57
CA ARG A 97 8.57 17.04 14.93
C ARG A 97 7.76 18.13 15.66
N PRO A 98 7.26 17.87 16.88
CA PRO A 98 6.61 18.89 17.70
C PRO A 98 7.54 20.07 17.95
N THR A 99 7.08 21.27 17.62
CA THR A 99 7.87 22.51 17.77
C THR A 99 7.07 23.47 18.62
N LYS A 100 7.69 23.97 19.70
CA LYS A 100 7.06 24.98 20.57
C LYS A 100 6.94 26.30 19.81
N TRP A 101 5.89 27.07 20.06
CA TRP A 101 5.62 28.31 19.32
C TRP A 101 6.76 29.35 19.40
N TRP A 102 7.59 29.32 20.46
CA TRP A 102 8.75 30.20 20.63
C TRP A 102 10.06 29.65 20.09
N ASP A 103 10.07 28.43 19.56
CA ASP A 103 11.27 27.81 18.97
C ASP A 103 11.46 28.29 17.53
N ILE A 104 11.98 29.51 17.37
CA ILE A 104 12.23 30.13 16.08
C ILE A 104 13.18 29.26 15.22
N ARG A 105 14.21 28.64 15.84
CA ARG A 105 15.14 27.77 15.13
C ARG A 105 14.44 26.52 14.60
N GLY A 106 13.57 25.91 15.38
CA GLY A 106 12.76 24.79 14.96
C GLY A 106 11.81 25.14 13.80
N HIS A 107 11.20 26.33 13.83
CA HIS A 107 10.36 26.80 12.71
C HIS A 107 11.16 27.07 11.44
N ILE A 108 12.38 27.65 11.55
CA ILE A 108 13.28 27.86 10.42
C ILE A 108 13.72 26.50 9.85
N SER A 109 14.11 25.53 10.68
CA SER A 109 14.45 24.16 10.25
C SER A 109 13.33 23.55 9.42
N LYS A 110 12.11 23.60 9.95
CA LYS A 110 10.93 23.09 9.22
C LYS A 110 10.69 23.77 7.88
N LEU A 111 10.87 25.09 7.81
CA LEU A 111 10.75 25.81 6.54
C LEU A 111 11.79 25.35 5.52
N VAL A 112 13.04 25.16 5.95
CA VAL A 112 14.11 24.65 5.11
C VAL A 112 13.80 23.22 4.65
N SER A 113 13.39 22.36 5.57
CA SER A 113 12.98 20.98 5.27
C SER A 113 11.81 20.93 4.29
N LEU A 114 10.84 21.84 4.43
CA LEU A 114 9.71 21.95 3.50
C LEU A 114 10.17 22.34 2.09
N ILE A 115 11.03 23.36 1.98
CA ILE A 115 11.58 23.81 0.69
C ILE A 115 12.35 22.68 0.00
N GLN A 116 13.10 21.89 0.76
CA GLN A 116 13.85 20.75 0.23
C GLN A 116 12.94 19.55 -0.12
N PHE A 117 11.86 19.34 0.61
CA PHE A 117 10.92 18.23 0.42
C PHE A 117 10.01 18.42 -0.80
N ILE A 118 9.49 19.64 -1.00
CA ILE A 118 8.49 19.93 -2.05
C ILE A 118 8.93 19.47 -3.45
N PRO A 119 10.17 19.74 -3.94
CA PRO A 119 10.58 19.36 -5.29
C PRO A 119 10.51 17.84 -5.52
N HIS A 120 10.77 17.04 -4.49
CA HIS A 120 10.72 15.57 -4.57
C HIS A 120 9.31 14.99 -4.48
N PHE A 121 8.43 15.64 -3.73
CA PHE A 121 7.06 15.17 -3.51
C PHE A 121 6.07 15.67 -4.57
N PHE A 122 6.31 16.84 -5.13
CA PHE A 122 5.44 17.46 -6.11
C PHE A 122 5.22 16.63 -7.39
N PRO A 123 6.24 15.96 -7.98
CA PRO A 123 6.04 15.06 -9.11
C PRO A 123 5.09 13.92 -8.80
N VAL A 124 5.13 13.37 -7.57
CA VAL A 124 4.25 12.28 -7.14
C VAL A 124 2.79 12.75 -7.11
N ILE A 125 2.54 13.92 -6.51
CA ILE A 125 1.18 14.48 -6.44
C ILE A 125 0.61 14.74 -7.83
N ARG A 126 1.36 15.46 -8.67
CA ARG A 126 0.90 15.82 -10.02
C ARG A 126 0.80 14.62 -10.96
N GLY A 127 1.66 13.63 -10.76
CA GLY A 127 1.72 12.44 -11.61
C GLY A 127 0.75 11.32 -11.21
N THR A 128 -0.01 11.47 -10.12
CA THR A 128 -0.86 10.41 -9.56
C THR A 128 -1.86 9.84 -10.58
N ASP A 129 -2.53 10.68 -11.35
CA ASP A 129 -3.52 10.22 -12.33
C ASP A 129 -2.88 9.61 -13.57
N ALA A 130 -1.77 10.17 -14.04
CA ALA A 130 -1.00 9.60 -15.14
C ALA A 130 -0.37 8.24 -14.75
N ALA A 131 0.07 8.11 -13.50
CA ALA A 131 0.56 6.83 -12.96
C ALA A 131 -0.56 5.78 -12.91
N PHE A 132 -1.78 6.19 -12.55
CA PHE A 132 -2.93 5.26 -12.56
C PHE A 132 -3.13 4.61 -13.93
N VAL A 133 -3.10 5.38 -15.01
CA VAL A 133 -3.26 4.85 -16.37
C VAL A 133 -2.18 3.79 -16.66
N LYS A 134 -0.94 4.04 -16.23
CA LYS A 134 0.16 3.06 -16.40
C LYS A 134 -0.07 1.81 -15.55
N TYR A 135 -0.50 1.94 -14.28
CA TYR A 135 -0.85 0.80 -13.43
C TYR A 135 -2.01 0.00 -14.02
N LEU A 136 -3.03 0.66 -14.57
CA LEU A 136 -4.17 -0.01 -15.21
C LEU A 136 -3.72 -0.83 -16.42
N THR A 137 -2.90 -0.23 -17.30
CA THR A 137 -2.33 -0.92 -18.48
C THR A 137 -1.49 -2.12 -18.05
N TYR A 138 -0.61 -1.93 -17.04
CA TYR A 138 0.24 -2.99 -16.52
C TYR A 138 -0.60 -4.11 -15.88
N ALA A 139 -1.60 -3.79 -15.06
CA ALA A 139 -2.46 -4.77 -14.41
C ALA A 139 -3.28 -5.58 -15.44
N ARG A 140 -3.80 -4.93 -16.48
CA ARG A 140 -4.50 -5.62 -17.58
C ARG A 140 -3.58 -6.58 -18.35
N ALA A 141 -2.33 -6.17 -18.59
CA ALA A 141 -1.34 -7.05 -19.23
C ALA A 141 -0.99 -8.25 -18.34
N VAL A 142 -0.79 -8.04 -17.02
CA VAL A 142 -0.60 -9.14 -16.06
C VAL A 142 -1.80 -10.08 -16.07
N ARG A 143 -3.04 -9.53 -16.02
CA ARG A 143 -4.28 -10.33 -16.03
C ARG A 143 -4.38 -11.20 -17.28
N ALA A 144 -4.02 -10.67 -18.42
CA ALA A 144 -4.08 -11.38 -19.73
C ALA A 144 -3.06 -12.53 -19.83
N GLU A 145 -1.94 -12.48 -19.09
CA GLU A 145 -0.92 -13.52 -19.06
C GLU A 145 -1.10 -14.57 -17.95
N LEU A 146 -2.11 -14.42 -17.10
CA LEU A 146 -2.36 -15.42 -16.06
C LEU A 146 -2.73 -16.76 -16.70
N PRO A 147 -2.18 -17.87 -16.19
CA PRO A 147 -2.64 -19.21 -16.56
C PRO A 147 -4.11 -19.42 -16.20
N ASP A 148 -4.72 -20.43 -16.82
CA ASP A 148 -6.09 -20.83 -16.51
C ASP A 148 -6.26 -21.07 -15.00
N GLY A 149 -7.30 -20.46 -14.43
CA GLY A 149 -7.58 -20.49 -12.99
C GLY A 149 -6.71 -19.53 -12.15
N GLY A 150 -5.76 -18.83 -12.77
CA GLY A 150 -4.95 -17.83 -12.08
C GLY A 150 -5.74 -16.59 -11.72
N LYS A 151 -5.43 -16.02 -10.53
CA LYS A 151 -6.10 -14.83 -9.98
C LYS A 151 -5.12 -13.68 -9.80
N LEU A 152 -5.64 -12.46 -9.86
CA LEU A 152 -4.86 -11.23 -9.68
C LEU A 152 -5.25 -10.53 -8.38
N GLY A 153 -4.30 -10.41 -7.45
CA GLY A 153 -4.43 -9.55 -6.27
C GLY A 153 -3.70 -8.22 -6.43
N VAL A 154 -4.15 -7.23 -5.68
CA VAL A 154 -3.43 -5.95 -5.54
C VAL A 154 -3.21 -5.61 -4.06
N ALA A 155 -1.99 -5.23 -3.72
CA ALA A 155 -1.59 -4.76 -2.39
C ALA A 155 -1.10 -3.32 -2.49
N GLY A 156 -1.72 -2.37 -1.77
CA GLY A 156 -1.37 -0.96 -1.81
C GLY A 156 -0.94 -0.41 -0.47
N TYR A 157 0.16 0.35 -0.44
CA TYR A 157 0.70 0.97 0.76
C TYR A 157 0.76 2.48 0.61
N CYS A 158 0.26 3.24 1.59
CA CYS A 158 0.27 4.70 1.56
C CYS A 158 -0.37 5.23 0.26
N TRP A 159 0.39 5.94 -0.56
CA TRP A 159 -0.02 6.42 -1.89
C TRP A 159 -0.52 5.29 -2.80
N GLY A 160 0.08 4.09 -2.72
CA GLY A 160 -0.36 2.91 -3.46
C GLY A 160 -1.78 2.47 -3.13
N GLY A 161 -2.27 2.75 -1.92
CA GLY A 161 -3.65 2.44 -1.51
C GLY A 161 -4.71 3.15 -2.37
N LYS A 162 -4.44 4.38 -2.81
CA LYS A 162 -5.31 5.06 -3.79
C LYS A 162 -5.33 4.34 -5.13
N GLN A 163 -4.19 3.87 -5.59
CA GLN A 163 -4.10 3.19 -6.88
C GLN A 163 -4.83 1.83 -6.85
N THR A 164 -4.65 1.06 -5.77
CA THR A 164 -5.34 -0.24 -5.62
C THR A 164 -6.85 -0.08 -5.49
N SER A 165 -7.34 0.94 -4.77
CA SER A 165 -8.77 1.26 -4.69
C SER A 165 -9.37 1.64 -6.05
N ARG A 166 -8.58 2.26 -6.93
CA ARG A 166 -9.00 2.56 -8.30
C ARG A 166 -9.00 1.31 -9.17
N LEU A 167 -7.96 0.45 -9.08
CA LEU A 167 -7.89 -0.79 -9.84
C LEU A 167 -8.99 -1.77 -9.51
N SER A 168 -9.44 -1.83 -8.23
CA SER A 168 -10.48 -2.78 -7.80
C SER A 168 -11.87 -2.48 -8.37
N LYS A 169 -12.09 -1.31 -8.95
CA LYS A 169 -13.34 -0.95 -9.65
C LYS A 169 -13.24 -0.97 -11.17
N GLU A 170 -12.07 -1.33 -11.71
CA GLU A 170 -11.88 -1.42 -13.15
C GLU A 170 -12.25 -2.80 -13.68
N PRO A 171 -12.83 -2.89 -14.88
CA PRO A 171 -13.00 -4.16 -15.56
C PRO A 171 -11.68 -4.68 -16.14
N SER A 172 -11.58 -6.00 -16.27
CA SER A 172 -10.42 -6.67 -16.87
C SER A 172 -10.15 -6.22 -18.31
N LEU A 173 -11.23 -6.01 -19.07
CA LEU A 173 -11.21 -5.41 -20.41
C LEU A 173 -12.06 -4.15 -20.41
N GLU A 174 -11.68 -3.17 -21.20
CA GLU A 174 -12.45 -1.95 -21.35
C GLU A 174 -13.88 -2.24 -21.79
N GLY A 175 -14.85 -1.69 -21.04
CA GLY A 175 -16.29 -1.97 -21.25
C GLY A 175 -16.74 -3.38 -20.82
N GLY A 176 -15.84 -4.19 -20.26
CA GLY A 176 -16.15 -5.54 -19.77
C GLY A 176 -16.97 -5.56 -18.48
N LYS A 177 -17.45 -6.74 -18.11
CA LYS A 177 -18.26 -6.99 -16.89
C LYS A 177 -17.48 -7.74 -15.80
N GLU A 178 -16.33 -8.32 -16.14
CA GLU A 178 -15.51 -9.08 -15.21
C GLU A 178 -14.52 -8.14 -14.50
N PRO A 179 -14.27 -8.30 -13.20
CA PRO A 179 -13.33 -7.49 -12.45
C PRO A 179 -11.90 -7.67 -12.96
N LEU A 180 -11.11 -6.60 -12.90
CA LEU A 180 -9.68 -6.65 -13.19
C LEU A 180 -8.92 -7.46 -12.14
N VAL A 181 -9.30 -7.31 -10.88
CA VAL A 181 -8.61 -7.93 -9.75
C VAL A 181 -9.57 -8.79 -8.92
N ASP A 182 -9.05 -9.86 -8.33
CA ASP A 182 -9.82 -10.84 -7.54
C ASP A 182 -9.69 -10.61 -6.03
N ALA A 183 -8.72 -9.79 -5.59
CA ALA A 183 -8.50 -9.44 -4.19
C ALA A 183 -7.82 -8.08 -4.05
N HIS A 184 -8.28 -7.25 -3.11
CA HIS A 184 -7.77 -5.91 -2.84
C HIS A 184 -7.37 -5.75 -1.37
N TYR A 185 -6.08 -5.57 -1.12
CA TYR A 185 -5.53 -5.23 0.18
C TYR A 185 -4.94 -3.82 0.18
N THR A 186 -5.10 -3.08 1.29
CA THR A 186 -4.40 -1.82 1.48
C THR A 186 -3.97 -1.62 2.93
N ALA A 187 -2.80 -1.03 3.14
CA ALA A 187 -2.33 -0.62 4.46
C ALA A 187 -2.03 0.88 4.50
N HIS A 188 -2.46 1.53 5.59
CA HIS A 188 -2.30 2.98 5.82
C HIS A 188 -2.45 3.82 4.54
N PRO A 189 -3.57 3.70 3.80
CA PRO A 189 -3.73 4.37 2.52
C PRO A 189 -3.72 5.88 2.68
N SER A 190 -3.26 6.59 1.64
CA SER A 190 -3.31 8.06 1.60
C SER A 190 -3.98 8.59 0.35
N SER A 191 -4.28 9.88 0.35
CA SER A 191 -4.90 10.57 -0.79
C SER A 191 -6.28 10.03 -1.20
N LEU A 192 -6.99 9.37 -0.29
CA LEU A 192 -8.36 8.90 -0.43
C LEU A 192 -9.35 9.90 0.17
N LYS A 193 -10.50 10.04 -0.44
CA LYS A 193 -11.67 10.69 0.17
C LYS A 193 -12.42 9.61 0.95
N MET A 194 -12.08 9.50 2.24
CA MET A 194 -12.69 8.51 3.13
C MET A 194 -14.07 8.97 3.61
N PRO A 195 -15.06 8.08 3.72
CA PRO A 195 -15.04 6.66 3.32
C PRO A 195 -15.42 6.40 1.85
N ASP A 196 -15.81 7.45 1.10
CA ASP A 196 -16.47 7.33 -0.21
C ASP A 196 -15.64 6.60 -1.28
N ASP A 197 -14.32 6.85 -1.34
CA ASP A 197 -13.48 6.20 -2.36
C ASP A 197 -13.43 4.68 -2.16
N ILE A 198 -13.40 4.19 -0.92
CA ILE A 198 -13.44 2.76 -0.61
C ILE A 198 -14.82 2.18 -0.91
N LEU A 199 -15.91 2.84 -0.47
CA LEU A 199 -17.27 2.39 -0.76
C LEU A 199 -17.53 2.29 -2.27
N ASN A 200 -17.07 3.29 -3.03
CA ASN A 200 -17.22 3.27 -4.48
C ASN A 200 -16.38 2.16 -5.14
N SER A 201 -15.21 1.82 -4.57
CA SER A 201 -14.39 0.73 -5.08
C SER A 201 -15.01 -0.64 -4.81
N THR A 202 -15.73 -0.80 -3.71
CA THR A 202 -16.38 -2.07 -3.34
C THR A 202 -17.69 -2.32 -4.11
N ARG A 203 -18.43 -1.26 -4.46
CA ARG A 203 -19.75 -1.37 -5.10
C ARG A 203 -19.70 -1.99 -6.49
N GLN A 204 -18.67 -1.67 -7.27
CA GLN A 204 -18.64 -2.02 -8.69
C GLN A 204 -18.60 -3.52 -8.93
N PHE A 205 -17.66 -4.22 -8.30
CA PHE A 205 -17.43 -5.65 -8.54
C PHE A 205 -17.47 -6.49 -7.28
N LYS A 206 -17.65 -5.88 -6.10
CA LYS A 206 -17.60 -6.56 -4.81
C LYS A 206 -16.32 -7.40 -4.63
N VAL A 207 -15.19 -6.88 -5.10
CA VAL A 207 -13.89 -7.53 -4.93
C VAL A 207 -13.59 -7.67 -3.44
N PRO A 208 -13.26 -8.86 -2.92
CA PRO A 208 -12.83 -9.04 -1.54
C PRO A 208 -11.82 -8.00 -1.10
N PHE A 209 -12.05 -7.38 0.05
CA PHE A 209 -11.30 -6.21 0.52
C PHE A 209 -10.76 -6.41 1.92
N SER A 210 -9.49 -6.05 2.14
CA SER A 210 -8.89 -6.01 3.47
C SER A 210 -8.06 -4.73 3.65
N MET A 211 -8.20 -4.08 4.81
CA MET A 211 -7.55 -2.80 5.11
C MET A 211 -6.92 -2.82 6.51
N ALA A 212 -5.67 -2.35 6.60
CA ALA A 212 -4.95 -2.15 7.85
C ALA A 212 -4.64 -0.66 8.06
N VAL A 213 -5.09 -0.07 9.17
CA VAL A 213 -4.89 1.36 9.48
C VAL A 213 -4.43 1.53 10.92
N GLY A 214 -3.52 2.46 11.18
CA GLY A 214 -3.17 2.86 12.54
C GLY A 214 -4.21 3.82 13.13
N ASP A 215 -4.47 3.73 14.42
CA ASP A 215 -5.41 4.63 15.10
C ASP A 215 -4.89 6.08 15.24
N ARG A 216 -3.59 6.28 14.95
CA ARG A 216 -2.92 7.58 14.94
C ARG A 216 -2.49 8.00 13.53
N ASP A 217 -3.06 7.37 12.50
CA ASP A 217 -2.77 7.72 11.10
C ASP A 217 -3.30 9.11 10.77
N PHE A 218 -2.43 9.98 10.23
CA PHE A 218 -2.81 11.34 9.84
C PHE A 218 -3.63 11.41 8.55
N ALA A 219 -3.51 10.39 7.70
CA ALA A 219 -4.17 10.36 6.38
C ALA A 219 -5.58 9.76 6.45
N VAL A 220 -5.81 8.83 7.39
CA VAL A 220 -7.12 8.21 7.64
C VAL A 220 -7.34 8.11 9.14
N SER A 221 -8.25 8.92 9.67
CA SER A 221 -8.53 8.93 11.09
C SER A 221 -9.36 7.70 11.53
N LYS A 222 -9.28 7.36 12.82
CA LYS A 222 -10.09 6.27 13.40
C LYS A 222 -11.59 6.50 13.25
N GLU A 223 -12.03 7.76 13.25
CA GLU A 223 -13.43 8.14 13.06
C GLU A 223 -13.88 7.83 11.62
N GLN A 224 -13.02 8.10 10.62
CA GLN A 224 -13.28 7.74 9.22
C GLN A 224 -13.27 6.22 9.01
N VAL A 225 -12.43 5.49 9.75
CA VAL A 225 -12.46 4.01 9.74
C VAL A 225 -13.77 3.49 10.30
N ALA A 226 -14.21 4.01 11.46
CA ALA A 226 -15.47 3.63 12.08
C ALA A 226 -16.69 3.95 11.18
N GLU A 227 -16.68 5.10 10.50
CA GLU A 227 -17.71 5.47 9.52
C GLU A 227 -17.71 4.51 8.34
N LEU A 228 -16.52 4.17 7.80
CA LEU A 228 -16.37 3.19 6.71
C LEU A 228 -16.98 1.85 7.10
N GLU A 229 -16.62 1.29 8.27
CA GLU A 229 -17.15 0.00 8.75
C GLU A 229 -18.65 0.04 8.93
N ALA A 230 -19.19 1.12 9.51
CA ALA A 230 -20.64 1.27 9.69
C ALA A 230 -21.36 1.29 8.34
N ARG A 231 -20.86 2.02 7.35
CA ARG A 231 -21.46 2.09 6.01
C ARG A 231 -21.30 0.79 5.24
N LEU A 232 -20.16 0.11 5.31
CA LEU A 232 -19.97 -1.22 4.72
C LEU A 232 -20.95 -2.23 5.32
N ARG A 233 -21.16 -2.20 6.64
CA ARG A 233 -22.10 -3.09 7.34
C ARG A 233 -23.55 -2.86 6.90
N VAL A 234 -23.95 -1.60 6.74
CA VAL A 234 -25.30 -1.24 6.28
C VAL A 234 -25.52 -1.69 4.83
N GLU A 235 -24.51 -1.52 3.96
CA GLU A 235 -24.66 -1.78 2.54
C GLU A 235 -24.42 -3.24 2.16
N PHE A 236 -23.51 -3.94 2.86
CA PHE A 236 -23.02 -5.27 2.48
C PHE A 236 -23.12 -6.34 3.58
N GLY A 237 -23.62 -6.03 4.75
CA GLY A 237 -23.73 -6.97 5.87
C GLY A 237 -22.45 -7.07 6.70
N SER A 238 -22.24 -8.21 7.37
CA SER A 238 -21.15 -8.41 8.36
C SER A 238 -19.74 -8.45 7.78
N GLY A 239 -19.60 -8.63 6.46
CA GLY A 239 -18.30 -8.72 5.81
C GLY A 239 -17.63 -10.10 5.86
N ASP A 240 -18.24 -11.07 6.52
CA ASP A 240 -17.75 -12.45 6.62
C ASP A 240 -18.06 -13.34 5.39
N GLY A 241 -18.79 -12.78 4.43
CA GLY A 241 -19.20 -13.45 3.20
C GLY A 241 -20.62 -14.03 3.26
N GLU A 242 -21.28 -14.10 4.41
CA GLU A 242 -22.68 -14.58 4.51
C GLU A 242 -23.67 -13.67 3.78
N GLY A 243 -23.35 -12.37 3.65
CA GLY A 243 -24.12 -11.40 2.84
C GLY A 243 -23.68 -11.31 1.37
N GLY A 244 -22.80 -12.19 0.87
CA GLY A 244 -22.32 -12.20 -0.51
C GLY A 244 -21.15 -11.22 -0.78
N TYR A 245 -20.56 -10.59 0.25
CA TYR A 245 -19.37 -9.76 0.13
C TYR A 245 -18.44 -9.96 1.34
N HIS A 246 -17.13 -10.05 1.06
CA HIS A 246 -16.11 -10.14 2.09
C HIS A 246 -15.30 -8.84 2.20
N TYR A 247 -15.33 -8.26 3.39
CA TYR A 247 -14.44 -7.17 3.74
C TYR A 247 -13.89 -7.31 5.16
N GLU A 248 -12.70 -6.81 5.40
CA GLU A 248 -12.04 -6.78 6.69
C GLU A 248 -11.35 -5.42 6.85
N VAL A 249 -11.67 -4.71 7.93
CA VAL A 249 -10.99 -3.47 8.30
C VAL A 249 -10.41 -3.66 9.69
N ARG A 250 -9.07 -3.50 9.83
CA ARG A 250 -8.39 -3.60 11.13
C ARG A 250 -7.75 -2.30 11.51
N LEU A 251 -8.10 -1.84 12.71
CA LEU A 251 -7.47 -0.68 13.35
C LEU A 251 -6.36 -1.17 14.29
N TYR A 252 -5.14 -0.66 14.08
CA TYR A 252 -3.95 -1.01 14.86
C TYR A 252 -3.68 0.08 15.89
N GLU A 253 -3.88 -0.26 17.17
CA GLU A 253 -3.74 0.68 18.28
C GLU A 253 -2.29 1.15 18.41
N GLY A 254 -2.08 2.47 18.68
CA GLY A 254 -0.78 3.10 18.84
C GLY A 254 0.04 3.23 17.55
N CYS A 255 -0.49 2.78 16.41
CA CYS A 255 0.21 2.80 15.14
C CYS A 255 -0.08 4.06 14.33
N GLU A 256 0.93 4.52 13.62
CA GLU A 256 0.93 5.72 12.81
C GLU A 256 1.02 5.39 11.32
N HIS A 257 0.93 6.43 10.49
CA HIS A 257 1.05 6.27 9.05
C HIS A 257 2.40 5.63 8.66
N GLY A 258 2.37 4.60 7.84
CA GLY A 258 3.58 3.89 7.39
C GLY A 258 3.97 2.68 8.25
N PHE A 259 3.27 2.41 9.36
CA PHE A 259 3.62 1.34 10.31
C PHE A 259 3.80 -0.02 9.65
N ALA A 260 3.01 -0.34 8.62
CA ALA A 260 3.04 -1.66 8.00
C ALA A 260 4.25 -1.91 7.09
N CYS A 261 4.94 -0.87 6.61
CA CYS A 261 6.12 -1.01 5.74
C CYS A 261 7.38 -0.31 6.26
N ARG A 262 7.27 0.64 7.18
CA ARG A 262 8.39 1.45 7.69
C ARG A 262 8.56 1.38 9.22
N ALA A 263 7.99 0.36 9.89
CA ALA A 263 8.14 0.19 11.32
C ALA A 263 9.61 0.16 11.74
N ASN A 264 9.91 0.77 12.88
CA ASN A 264 11.21 0.61 13.52
C ASN A 264 11.28 -0.77 14.17
N ARG A 265 11.98 -1.70 13.54
CA ARG A 265 12.11 -3.10 13.98
C ARG A 265 12.84 -3.26 15.33
N ALA A 266 13.58 -2.24 15.79
CA ALA A 266 14.17 -2.23 17.12
C ALA A 266 13.14 -1.94 18.23
N LYS A 267 11.98 -1.43 17.88
CA LYS A 267 10.88 -1.18 18.81
C LYS A 267 9.87 -2.34 18.75
N VAL A 268 9.85 -3.14 19.80
CA VAL A 268 9.02 -4.37 19.90
C VAL A 268 7.56 -4.14 19.50
N PHE A 269 6.96 -3.03 19.91
CA PHE A 269 5.58 -2.70 19.60
C PHE A 269 5.37 -2.44 18.09
N GLU A 270 6.21 -1.60 17.48
CA GLU A 270 6.11 -1.29 16.06
C GLU A 270 6.38 -2.51 15.19
N ASP A 271 7.40 -3.32 15.56
CA ASP A 271 7.71 -4.57 14.87
C ASP A 271 6.54 -5.56 14.93
N LYS A 272 5.95 -5.75 16.12
CA LYS A 272 4.80 -6.64 16.29
C LYS A 272 3.61 -6.20 15.43
N SER A 273 3.28 -4.91 15.43
CA SER A 273 2.15 -4.38 14.67
C SER A 273 2.36 -4.51 13.16
N ALA A 274 3.58 -4.26 12.67
CA ALA A 274 3.93 -4.45 11.26
C ALA A 274 3.82 -5.93 10.86
N ASN A 275 4.31 -6.85 11.69
CA ASN A 275 4.20 -8.29 11.45
C ASN A 275 2.74 -8.76 11.44
N MET A 276 1.90 -8.22 12.34
CA MET A 276 0.46 -8.54 12.35
C MET A 276 -0.23 -8.02 11.09
N ALA A 277 0.10 -6.82 10.58
CA ALA A 277 -0.45 -6.29 9.33
C ALA A 277 0.04 -7.10 8.11
N ALA A 278 1.28 -7.56 8.10
CA ALA A 278 1.80 -8.46 7.08
C ALA A 278 1.07 -9.82 7.10
N SER A 279 0.85 -10.40 8.29
CA SER A 279 0.07 -11.64 8.43
C SER A 279 -1.37 -11.47 7.95
N GLN A 280 -2.04 -10.36 8.29
CA GLN A 280 -3.37 -10.04 7.77
C GLN A 280 -3.41 -10.08 6.23
N ALA A 281 -2.45 -9.45 5.57
CA ALA A 281 -2.35 -9.44 4.11
C ALA A 281 -2.07 -10.85 3.53
N ILE A 282 -1.14 -11.60 4.14
CA ILE A 282 -0.78 -12.95 3.73
C ILE A 282 -1.97 -13.90 3.82
N ASP A 283 -2.68 -13.90 4.97
CA ASP A 283 -3.86 -14.74 5.19
C ASP A 283 -4.98 -14.38 4.23
N PHE A 284 -5.19 -13.08 4.01
CA PHE A 284 -6.16 -12.57 3.04
C PHE A 284 -5.85 -13.05 1.61
N PHE A 285 -4.62 -12.90 1.14
CA PHE A 285 -4.25 -13.35 -0.21
C PHE A 285 -4.27 -14.87 -0.36
N LYS A 286 -3.87 -15.63 0.66
CA LYS A 286 -4.02 -17.10 0.65
C LYS A 286 -5.48 -17.51 0.48
N LYS A 287 -6.39 -16.88 1.22
CA LYS A 287 -7.83 -17.18 1.17
C LYS A 287 -8.43 -16.93 -0.21
N TRP A 288 -8.01 -15.86 -0.91
CA TRP A 288 -8.70 -15.40 -2.10
C TRP A 288 -7.98 -15.74 -3.41
N LEU A 289 -6.67 -15.99 -3.37
CA LEU A 289 -5.88 -16.21 -4.58
C LEU A 289 -5.39 -17.66 -4.73
N LEU A 290 -5.43 -18.46 -3.70
CA LEU A 290 -5.16 -19.89 -3.73
C LEU A 290 -6.45 -20.69 -3.59
#